data_df38f3f4283f45311a3c047b92ad9f4d
#
_entry.id   df38f3f4283f45311a3c047b92ad9f4d
#
_cell.length_a   1.000
_cell.length_b   1.000
_cell.length_c   1.000
_cell.angle_alpha   90.00
_cell.angle_beta   90.00
_cell.angle_gamma   90.00
#
_symmetry.space_group_name_H-M   'P 1'
#
loop_
_entity.id
_entity.type
_entity.pdbx_description
1 polymer ?
#
loop_
_entity_poly.entity_id
_entity_poly.type
_entity_poly.pdbx_seq_one_letter_code
_entity_poly.pdbx_strand_id
1 'polypeptide(L)'
;EAEKAAVDSPGYLPNVEALRQAQPKDLDASEIEVRLGATWIDHSYIQQFMEQTFKPPYNKKHLMQVRYSPTTAEWNISGKSLPSMQDVNAYMTYGTERANAYRILEDTLNLRDVRIYDTTYENGIEKRVLNQKETTLAQQKQQAIKDAFQDWIWKDPTRRQTLVKQYNE
;
A
#
# COMPACT_ATOMS: atom_id res chain seq x y z
N GLU A 1 13.34 -31.98 6.17
CA GLU A 1 13.55 -32.29 5.99
C GLU A 1 14.42 -32.51 5.28
N ALA A 2 14.54 -32.15 4.65
CA ALA A 2 15.26 -32.51 3.80
C ALA A 2 16.58 -32.37 4.11
N GLU A 3 16.90 -31.83 4.53
CA GLU A 3 17.99 -31.74 4.68
C GLU A 3 18.41 -32.45 5.54
N LYS A 4 18.14 -33.15 6.13
CA LYS A 4 18.60 -33.82 6.93
C LYS A 4 19.01 -34.94 6.73
N ALA A 5 18.88 -35.36 6.09
CA ALA A 5 19.13 -36.58 5.98
C ALA A 5 20.34 -36.80 5.48
N ALA A 6 21.02 -36.25 5.15
CA ALA A 6 22.07 -36.51 4.60
C ALA A 6 23.05 -36.33 5.34
N VAL A 7 23.25 -36.60 6.15
CA VAL A 7 24.26 -36.41 6.77
C VAL A 7 24.60 -37.43 7.42
N ASP A 8 24.25 -38.20 7.53
CA ASP A 8 24.56 -39.08 8.07
C ASP A 8 24.89 -40.02 7.56
N SER A 9 25.07 -40.32 7.09
CA SER A 9 25.35 -41.06 6.53
C SER A 9 25.89 -40.82 5.84
N PRO A 10 26.68 -41.12 5.75
CA PRO A 10 27.18 -40.50 5.06
C PRO A 10 26.21 -40.12 4.58
N GLY A 11 25.53 -40.55 4.61
CA GLY A 11 24.58 -40.09 4.13
C GLY A 11 24.07 -39.15 4.89
N TYR A 12 24.40 -38.83 5.77
CA TYR A 12 23.84 -37.92 6.35
C TYR A 12 24.68 -36.94 6.55
N LEU A 13 25.83 -37.04 6.14
CA LEU A 13 26.51 -36.09 6.17
C LEU A 13 25.91 -35.12 5.70
N PRO A 14 25.34 -35.20 4.84
CA PRO A 14 24.69 -34.20 4.35
C PRO A 14 23.79 -33.74 5.36
N ASN A 15 23.59 -34.41 6.37
CA ASN A 15 22.76 -33.95 7.28
C ASN A 15 23.10 -32.64 7.81
N VAL A 16 24.27 -32.31 8.03
CA VAL A 16 24.59 -31.04 8.56
C VAL A 16 24.28 -30.03 7.55
N GLU A 17 24.59 -30.34 6.33
CA GLU A 17 24.33 -29.42 5.31
C GLU A 17 22.87 -29.27 5.19
N ALA A 18 22.14 -30.32 5.30
CA ALA A 18 20.73 -30.26 5.22
C ALA A 18 20.15 -29.47 6.34
N LEU A 19 20.65 -29.55 7.51
CA LEU A 19 20.15 -28.76 8.59
C LEU A 19 20.43 -27.30 8.36
N ARG A 20 21.53 -26.99 7.73
CA ARG A 20 21.83 -25.63 7.49
C ARG A 20 20.89 -25.07 6.45
N GLN A 21 20.51 -25.88 5.47
CA GLN A 21 19.60 -25.45 4.47
C GLN A 21 18.18 -25.32 5.02
N ALA A 22 17.89 -25.97 6.11
CA ALA A 22 16.57 -25.87 6.72
C ALA A 22 16.41 -24.60 7.52
N GLN A 23 17.49 -23.87 7.76
CA GLN A 23 17.38 -22.64 8.52
C GLN A 23 16.79 -21.55 7.66
N PRO A 24 15.99 -20.66 8.26
CA PRO A 24 15.40 -19.57 7.50
C PRO A 24 16.48 -18.71 6.88
N LYS A 25 16.30 -18.33 5.65
CA LYS A 25 17.19 -17.42 4.97
C LYS A 25 16.55 -16.06 4.91
N ASP A 26 17.36 -15.03 4.92
CA ASP A 26 16.87 -13.70 4.70
C ASP A 26 16.29 -13.63 3.29
N LEU A 27 15.20 -12.92 3.15
CA LEU A 27 14.57 -12.74 1.87
C LEU A 27 15.17 -11.55 1.14
N ASP A 28 15.27 -11.65 -0.18
CA ASP A 28 15.74 -10.51 -0.97
C ASP A 28 14.52 -9.75 -1.53
N ALA A 29 14.78 -8.69 -2.26
CA ALA A 29 13.72 -7.79 -2.73
C ALA A 29 12.66 -8.51 -3.57
N SER A 30 13.04 -9.54 -4.31
CA SER A 30 12.09 -10.24 -5.15
C SER A 30 11.17 -11.15 -4.37
N GLU A 31 11.55 -11.49 -3.15
CA GLU A 31 10.78 -12.40 -2.31
C GLU A 31 9.90 -11.69 -1.29
N ILE A 32 10.13 -10.40 -1.08
CA ILE A 32 9.37 -9.66 -0.07
C ILE A 32 8.18 -9.00 -0.71
N GLU A 33 7.01 -9.24 -0.15
CA GLU A 33 5.81 -8.57 -0.61
C GLU A 33 5.63 -7.28 0.20
N VAL A 34 5.64 -6.15 -0.48
CA VAL A 34 5.47 -4.84 0.16
C VAL A 34 4.12 -4.31 -0.26
N ARG A 35 3.23 -4.09 0.70
CA ARG A 35 1.88 -3.62 0.41
C ARG A 35 1.59 -2.35 1.15
N LEU A 36 0.76 -1.50 0.54
CA LEU A 36 0.21 -0.35 1.24
C LEU A 36 -0.59 -0.84 2.44
N GLY A 37 -0.35 -0.23 3.59
CA GLY A 37 -1.01 -0.62 4.84
C GLY A 37 -0.20 -1.55 5.71
N ALA A 38 0.92 -2.08 5.21
CA ALA A 38 1.79 -2.91 6.04
C ALA A 38 2.43 -2.03 7.10
N THR A 39 2.27 -2.41 8.37
CA THR A 39 2.70 -1.54 9.47
C THR A 39 4.20 -1.53 9.69
N TRP A 40 4.93 -2.47 9.08
CA TRP A 40 6.39 -2.47 9.21
C TRP A 40 7.05 -1.43 8.29
N ILE A 41 6.27 -0.83 7.38
CA ILE A 41 6.80 0.19 6.48
C ILE A 41 6.57 1.54 7.12
N ASP A 42 7.65 2.32 7.28
CA ASP A 42 7.54 3.62 7.91
C ASP A 42 6.66 4.56 7.08
N HIS A 43 5.86 5.37 7.76
CA HIS A 43 4.93 6.27 7.09
C HIS A 43 5.63 7.28 6.18
N SER A 44 6.91 7.54 6.40
CA SER A 44 7.65 8.47 5.55
C SER A 44 7.77 7.96 4.12
N TYR A 45 7.82 6.63 3.92
CA TYR A 45 7.85 6.09 2.56
C TYR A 45 6.52 6.33 1.86
N ILE A 46 5.42 6.20 2.59
CA ILE A 46 4.10 6.47 2.02
C ILE A 46 3.97 7.96 1.66
N GLN A 47 4.50 8.81 2.54
CA GLN A 47 4.50 10.25 2.30
C GLN A 47 5.27 10.58 1.02
N GLN A 48 6.46 10.00 0.85
CA GLN A 48 7.27 10.21 -0.33
C GLN A 48 6.58 9.70 -1.59
N PHE A 49 5.98 8.52 -1.51
CA PHE A 49 5.24 7.95 -2.63
C PHE A 49 4.11 8.88 -3.05
N MET A 50 3.34 9.34 -2.09
CA MET A 50 2.23 10.23 -2.36
C MET A 50 2.71 11.51 -3.05
N GLU A 51 3.78 12.10 -2.53
CA GLU A 51 4.29 13.35 -3.08
C GLU A 51 4.90 13.17 -4.47
N GLN A 52 5.60 12.09 -4.70
CA GLN A 52 6.27 11.86 -5.97
C GLN A 52 5.33 11.35 -7.06
N THR A 53 4.29 10.63 -6.68
CA THR A 53 3.38 10.01 -7.64
C THR A 53 2.17 10.90 -7.93
N PHE A 54 1.55 11.46 -6.88
CA PHE A 54 0.37 12.29 -7.07
C PHE A 54 0.72 13.74 -7.31
N LYS A 55 1.92 14.16 -6.93
CA LYS A 55 2.43 15.51 -7.18
C LYS A 55 1.47 16.59 -6.70
N PRO A 56 1.20 16.65 -5.38
CA PRO A 56 0.31 17.68 -4.86
C PRO A 56 0.87 19.08 -5.15
N PRO A 57 0.01 20.10 -5.25
CA PRO A 57 0.47 21.45 -5.52
C PRO A 57 1.46 21.90 -4.45
N TYR A 58 2.50 22.62 -4.87
CA TYR A 58 3.56 23.03 -3.98
C TYR A 58 3.05 23.81 -2.77
N ASN A 59 2.07 24.68 -2.98
CA ASN A 59 1.54 25.51 -1.91
C ASN A 59 0.62 24.75 -0.95
N LYS A 60 0.23 23.52 -1.27
CA LYS A 60 -0.64 22.70 -0.42
C LYS A 60 0.05 21.47 0.11
N LYS A 61 1.24 21.17 -0.41
CA LYS A 61 1.94 19.93 -0.08
C LYS A 61 2.16 19.75 1.41
N HIS A 62 2.51 20.82 2.11
CA HIS A 62 2.79 20.73 3.54
C HIS A 62 1.55 20.43 4.38
N LEU A 63 0.36 20.60 3.81
CA LEU A 63 -0.89 20.31 4.52
C LEU A 63 -1.35 18.88 4.32
N MET A 64 -0.69 18.15 3.43
CA MET A 64 -1.10 16.80 3.06
C MET A 64 -0.10 15.81 3.66
N GLN A 65 -0.43 15.31 4.84
CA GLN A 65 0.47 14.47 5.62
C GLN A 65 -0.13 13.09 5.85
N VAL A 66 0.70 12.06 5.67
CA VAL A 66 0.33 10.68 5.95
C VAL A 66 0.73 10.38 7.39
N ARG A 67 -0.20 9.89 8.18
CA ARG A 67 0.05 9.56 9.58
C ARG A 67 -0.55 8.22 9.93
N TYR A 68 0.10 7.52 10.83
CA TYR A 68 -0.42 6.26 11.36
C TYR A 68 -0.57 6.38 12.87
N SER A 69 -1.74 6.00 13.39
CA SER A 69 -1.99 6.00 14.81
C SER A 69 -1.91 4.58 15.36
N PRO A 70 -0.89 4.27 16.17
CA PRO A 70 -0.82 2.92 16.75
C PRO A 70 -1.97 2.63 17.72
N THR A 71 -2.55 3.69 18.32
CA THR A 71 -3.63 3.51 19.27
C THR A 71 -4.89 2.98 18.60
N THR A 72 -5.24 3.52 17.43
CA THR A 72 -6.43 3.09 16.71
C THR A 72 -6.12 2.14 15.57
N ALA A 73 -4.84 1.93 15.28
CA ALA A 73 -4.39 1.12 14.14
C ALA A 73 -4.94 1.65 12.83
N GLU A 74 -5.02 2.98 12.70
CA GLU A 74 -5.56 3.60 11.51
C GLU A 74 -4.58 4.55 10.86
N TRP A 75 -4.61 4.56 9.52
CA TRP A 75 -3.87 5.53 8.74
C TRP A 75 -4.78 6.70 8.41
N ASN A 76 -4.19 7.87 8.35
CA ASN A 76 -4.94 9.08 8.04
C ASN A 76 -4.11 9.97 7.12
N ILE A 77 -4.74 10.54 6.10
CA ILE A 77 -4.11 11.52 5.22
C ILE A 77 -4.83 12.82 5.41
N SER A 78 -4.12 13.82 5.91
CA SER A 78 -4.71 15.14 6.09
C SER A 78 -4.78 15.86 4.74
N GLY A 79 -5.70 16.80 4.63
CA GLY A 79 -5.81 17.60 3.42
C GLY A 79 -6.36 16.88 2.20
N LYS A 80 -7.07 15.79 2.37
CA LYS A 80 -7.58 14.99 1.26
C LYS A 80 -8.49 15.77 0.32
N SER A 81 -9.17 16.78 0.80
CA SER A 81 -10.11 17.54 -0.01
C SER A 81 -9.52 18.83 -0.56
N LEU A 82 -8.23 19.09 -0.32
CA LEU A 82 -7.60 20.31 -0.78
C LEU A 82 -7.33 20.36 -2.29
N PRO A 83 -7.04 19.24 -2.99
CA PRO A 83 -6.76 19.31 -4.40
C PRO A 83 -7.93 19.86 -5.22
N SER A 84 -7.61 20.68 -6.21
CA SER A 84 -8.60 21.20 -7.12
C SER A 84 -9.16 20.09 -8.00
N MET A 85 -10.40 20.22 -8.43
CA MET A 85 -11.01 19.25 -9.35
C MET A 85 -10.28 19.20 -10.69
N GLN A 86 -9.45 20.20 -11.01
CA GLN A 86 -8.64 20.17 -12.22
C GLN A 86 -7.33 19.42 -12.04
N ASP A 87 -7.04 18.94 -10.83
CA ASP A 87 -5.82 18.16 -10.59
C ASP A 87 -5.97 16.79 -11.25
N VAL A 88 -5.27 16.61 -12.37
CA VAL A 88 -5.40 15.39 -13.16
C VAL A 88 -4.95 14.16 -12.39
N ASN A 89 -3.87 14.25 -11.65
CA ASN A 89 -3.39 13.10 -10.89
C ASN A 89 -4.40 12.68 -9.82
N ALA A 90 -5.01 13.66 -9.16
CA ALA A 90 -5.91 13.39 -8.05
C ALA A 90 -7.27 12.87 -8.50
N TYR A 91 -7.77 13.37 -9.63
CA TYR A 91 -9.16 13.10 -10.02
C TYR A 91 -9.30 12.29 -11.31
N MET A 92 -8.21 12.01 -12.01
CA MET A 92 -8.27 11.25 -13.25
C MET A 92 -7.31 10.09 -13.28
N THR A 93 -6.02 10.33 -13.12
CA THR A 93 -5.02 9.27 -13.23
C THR A 93 -5.14 8.26 -12.08
N TYR A 94 -5.22 8.76 -10.85
CA TYR A 94 -5.25 7.91 -9.66
C TYR A 94 -6.52 8.09 -8.85
N GLY A 95 -7.52 8.71 -9.43
CA GLY A 95 -8.78 8.94 -8.73
C GLY A 95 -9.93 9.13 -9.69
N THR A 96 -11.09 9.44 -9.13
CA THR A 96 -12.30 9.74 -9.89
C THR A 96 -12.88 11.03 -9.34
N GLU A 97 -13.91 11.56 -10.01
CA GLU A 97 -14.58 12.75 -9.51
C GLU A 97 -15.22 12.52 -8.15
N ARG A 98 -15.63 11.29 -7.86
CA ARG A 98 -16.31 10.95 -6.62
C ARG A 98 -15.33 10.53 -5.51
N ALA A 99 -14.12 10.16 -5.86
CA ALA A 99 -13.11 9.74 -4.89
C ALA A 99 -11.74 10.08 -5.46
N ASN A 100 -11.08 11.08 -4.89
CA ASN A 100 -9.77 11.46 -5.42
C ASN A 100 -8.69 10.49 -4.94
N ALA A 101 -7.48 10.64 -5.49
CA ALA A 101 -6.37 9.74 -5.21
C ALA A 101 -6.04 9.64 -3.72
N TYR A 102 -6.15 10.74 -2.99
CA TYR A 102 -5.78 10.79 -1.58
C TYR A 102 -6.77 10.00 -0.71
N ARG A 103 -8.04 10.10 -1.03
CA ARG A 103 -9.05 9.30 -0.34
C ARG A 103 -8.86 7.82 -0.64
N ILE A 104 -8.58 7.49 -1.90
CA ILE A 104 -8.39 6.09 -2.29
C ILE A 104 -7.12 5.54 -1.61
N LEU A 105 -6.05 6.34 -1.55
CA LEU A 105 -4.84 5.91 -0.86
C LEU A 105 -5.11 5.65 0.62
N GLU A 106 -5.86 6.53 1.27
CA GLU A 106 -6.17 6.33 2.68
C GLU A 106 -6.98 5.06 2.91
N ASP A 107 -7.99 4.78 2.07
CA ASP A 107 -8.76 3.55 2.17
C ASP A 107 -7.86 2.34 1.94
N THR A 108 -6.94 2.43 0.99
CA THR A 108 -6.02 1.34 0.70
C THR A 108 -5.09 1.07 1.88
N LEU A 109 -4.59 2.13 2.52
CA LEU A 109 -3.74 1.98 3.69
C LEU A 109 -4.48 1.32 4.84
N ASN A 110 -5.78 1.59 4.95
CA ASN A 110 -6.61 1.00 6.00
C ASN A 110 -7.22 -0.34 5.57
N LEU A 111 -6.74 -0.90 4.46
CA LEU A 111 -7.15 -2.22 3.95
C LEU A 111 -8.64 -2.29 3.64
N ARG A 112 -9.19 -1.20 3.13
CA ARG A 112 -10.59 -1.14 2.75
C ARG A 112 -10.70 -0.96 1.25
N ASP A 113 -11.67 -1.61 0.64
CA ASP A 113 -12.01 -1.36 -0.76
C ASP A 113 -12.84 -0.09 -0.83
N VAL A 114 -12.56 0.72 -1.83
CA VAL A 114 -13.32 1.97 -2.02
C VAL A 114 -14.73 1.63 -2.45
N ARG A 115 -15.71 2.26 -1.82
CA ARG A 115 -17.11 2.13 -2.20
C ARG A 115 -17.73 3.51 -2.30
N ILE A 116 -18.51 3.71 -3.37
CA ILE A 116 -19.14 4.98 -3.64
C ILE A 116 -20.66 4.82 -3.50
N TYR A 117 -21.26 5.66 -2.69
CA TYR A 117 -22.69 5.60 -2.42
C TYR A 117 -23.38 6.86 -2.90
N ASP A 118 -24.58 6.69 -3.44
CA ASP A 118 -25.46 7.81 -3.74
C ASP A 118 -26.47 7.93 -2.61
N THR A 119 -26.90 9.15 -2.35
CA THR A 119 -27.93 9.39 -1.36
C THR A 119 -29.27 9.57 -2.09
N THR A 120 -30.26 8.79 -1.72
CA THR A 120 -31.60 8.91 -2.28
C THR A 120 -32.58 9.11 -1.14
N TYR A 121 -33.78 9.56 -1.48
CA TYR A 121 -34.80 9.77 -0.47
C TYR A 121 -36.06 8.99 -0.87
N GLU A 122 -36.57 8.23 0.08
CA GLU A 122 -37.73 7.42 -0.14
C GLU A 122 -38.70 7.74 0.97
N ASN A 123 -39.88 8.27 0.65
CA ASN A 123 -40.87 8.69 1.65
C ASN A 123 -40.27 9.66 2.66
N GLY A 124 -39.41 10.57 2.19
CA GLY A 124 -38.77 11.54 3.06
C GLY A 124 -37.61 11.00 3.91
N ILE A 125 -37.28 9.73 3.76
CA ILE A 125 -36.19 9.11 4.54
C ILE A 125 -34.97 8.99 3.66
N GLU A 126 -33.81 9.43 4.19
CA GLU A 126 -32.55 9.36 3.48
C GLU A 126 -32.08 7.91 3.40
N LYS A 127 -31.60 7.52 2.24
CA LYS A 127 -31.13 6.15 2.02
C LYS A 127 -29.87 6.19 1.19
N ARG A 128 -28.89 5.39 1.59
CA ARG A 128 -27.62 5.27 0.87
C ARG A 128 -27.70 4.05 -0.03
N VAL A 129 -27.36 4.23 -1.30
CA VAL A 129 -27.39 3.15 -2.28
C VAL A 129 -26.05 3.07 -2.95
N LEU A 130 -25.45 1.87 -3.04
CA LEU A 130 -24.15 1.70 -3.68
C LEU A 130 -24.26 2.05 -5.15
N ASN A 131 -23.36 2.92 -5.61
CA ASN A 131 -23.26 3.23 -7.03
C ASN A 131 -22.26 2.26 -7.63
N GLN A 132 -22.74 1.26 -8.32
CA GLN A 132 -21.91 0.18 -8.82
C GLN A 132 -20.86 0.66 -9.83
N LYS A 133 -21.26 1.53 -10.74
CA LYS A 133 -20.37 2.04 -11.77
C LYS A 133 -19.23 2.86 -11.17
N GLU A 134 -19.58 3.80 -10.30
CA GLU A 134 -18.56 4.65 -9.68
C GLU A 134 -17.66 3.85 -8.75
N THR A 135 -18.20 2.87 -8.07
CA THR A 135 -17.41 2.01 -7.20
C THR A 135 -16.41 1.20 -8.02
N THR A 136 -16.84 0.63 -9.14
CA THR A 136 -15.95 -0.15 -10.00
C THR A 136 -14.82 0.74 -10.53
N LEU A 137 -15.16 1.94 -10.96
CA LEU A 137 -14.16 2.87 -11.47
C LEU A 137 -13.15 3.25 -10.40
N ALA A 138 -13.64 3.54 -9.18
CA ALA A 138 -12.76 3.89 -8.09
C ALA A 138 -11.85 2.72 -7.69
N GLN A 139 -12.37 1.50 -7.74
CA GLN A 139 -11.55 0.32 -7.40
C GLN A 139 -10.50 0.03 -8.47
N GLN A 140 -10.75 0.40 -9.72
CA GLN A 140 -9.73 0.33 -10.75
C GLN A 140 -8.59 1.30 -10.44
N LYS A 141 -8.92 2.50 -9.97
CA LYS A 141 -7.91 3.47 -9.58
C LYS A 141 -7.16 3.00 -8.32
N GLN A 142 -7.86 2.34 -7.42
CA GLN A 142 -7.23 1.77 -6.24
C GLN A 142 -6.18 0.72 -6.63
N GLN A 143 -6.50 -0.12 -7.61
CA GLN A 143 -5.53 -1.09 -8.09
C GLN A 143 -4.35 -0.42 -8.77
N ALA A 144 -4.61 0.66 -9.53
CA ALA A 144 -3.53 1.40 -10.17
C ALA A 144 -2.57 2.01 -9.14
N ILE A 145 -3.10 2.48 -8.02
CA ILE A 145 -2.28 3.02 -6.94
C ILE A 145 -1.43 1.91 -6.31
N LYS A 146 -2.02 0.74 -6.08
CA LYS A 146 -1.28 -0.39 -5.51
C LYS A 146 -0.14 -0.80 -6.44
N ASP A 147 -0.40 -0.85 -7.74
CA ASP A 147 0.62 -1.21 -8.72
C ASP A 147 1.72 -0.15 -8.77
N ALA A 148 1.33 1.11 -8.73
CA ALA A 148 2.29 2.20 -8.75
C ALA A 148 3.20 2.17 -7.52
N PHE A 149 2.64 1.81 -6.35
CA PHE A 149 3.43 1.71 -5.14
C PHE A 149 4.45 0.57 -5.23
N GLN A 150 4.06 -0.57 -5.76
CA GLN A 150 4.97 -1.70 -5.93
C GLN A 150 6.15 -1.31 -6.82
N ASP A 151 5.87 -0.62 -7.92
CA ASP A 151 6.93 -0.17 -8.80
C ASP A 151 7.82 0.86 -8.13
N TRP A 152 7.21 1.82 -7.45
CA TRP A 152 7.94 2.91 -6.84
C TRP A 152 8.85 2.46 -5.70
N ILE A 153 8.34 1.54 -4.85
CA ILE A 153 9.06 1.18 -3.64
C ILE A 153 10.38 0.46 -3.96
N TRP A 154 10.42 -0.28 -5.05
CA TRP A 154 11.61 -1.04 -5.42
C TRP A 154 12.51 -0.33 -6.43
N LYS A 155 12.08 0.83 -6.93
CA LYS A 155 12.83 1.49 -7.98
C LYS A 155 14.15 2.09 -7.50
N ASP A 156 14.18 2.63 -6.31
CA ASP A 156 15.37 3.25 -5.75
C ASP A 156 16.21 2.19 -5.04
N PRO A 157 17.47 1.99 -5.44
CA PRO A 157 18.30 0.94 -4.81
C PRO A 157 18.50 1.15 -3.31
N THR A 158 18.66 2.39 -2.86
CA THR A 158 18.85 2.67 -1.44
C THR A 158 17.59 2.30 -0.65
N ARG A 159 16.43 2.70 -1.17
CA ARG A 159 15.15 2.39 -0.53
C ARG A 159 14.95 0.88 -0.50
N ARG A 160 15.27 0.19 -1.60
CA ARG A 160 15.15 -1.25 -1.68
C ARG A 160 16.02 -1.95 -0.64
N GLN A 161 17.28 -1.54 -0.54
CA GLN A 161 18.19 -2.14 0.41
C GLN A 161 17.75 -1.93 1.85
N THR A 162 17.29 -0.73 2.16
CA THR A 162 16.83 -0.40 3.50
C THR A 162 15.63 -1.25 3.89
N LEU A 163 14.69 -1.42 2.97
CA LEU A 163 13.48 -2.18 3.25
C LEU A 163 13.76 -3.67 3.37
N VAL A 164 14.66 -4.20 2.54
CA VAL A 164 15.03 -5.60 2.64
C VAL A 164 15.65 -5.87 4.02
N LYS A 165 16.54 -4.99 4.45
CA LYS A 165 17.18 -5.15 5.76
C LYS A 165 16.14 -5.05 6.87
N GLN A 166 15.26 -4.08 6.79
CA GLN A 166 14.24 -3.88 7.81
C GLN A 166 13.30 -5.08 7.91
N TYR A 167 12.91 -5.65 6.78
CA TYR A 167 11.99 -6.77 6.77
C TYR A 167 12.62 -8.01 7.41
N ASN A 168 13.93 -8.20 7.21
CA ASN A 168 14.63 -9.38 7.71
C ASN A 168 15.11 -9.21 9.15
N GLU A 169 14.92 -8.06 9.74
CA GLU A 169 15.19 -7.86 11.16
C GLU A 169 14.00 -8.35 12.00
#